data_44f4c4618152df3636fd9bfed6d91099
#
_entry.id   44f4c4618152df3636fd9bfed6d91099
#
_cell.length_a   1.000
_cell.length_b   1.000
_cell.length_c   1.000
_cell.angle_alpha   90.00
_cell.angle_beta   90.00
_cell.angle_gamma   90.00
#
_symmetry.space_group_name_H-M   'P 1'
#
loop_
_entity.id
_entity.type
_entity.pdbx_description
1 polymer ?
#
loop_
_entity_poly.entity_id
_entity_poly.type
_entity_poly.pdbx_seq_one_letter_code
_entity_poly.pdbx_strand_id
1 'polypeptide(L)'
;MTDLLKNTGLSEQTINNIRRVFSNHSNVREVVLYGSRAKGTYRAGSGIDLTIKGSLIGYSELLTLETELDDLMMPYMIDLSIFENIENSSLVEHIEQLGLLFYSAKK
;
A
#
# COMPACT_ATOMS: atom_id res chain seq x y z
N MET A 1 -11.91 11.31 2.12
CA MET A 1 -11.49 10.88 2.28
C MET A 1 -11.22 9.54 2.46
N THR A 2 -11.44 8.83 3.22
CA THR A 2 -11.05 7.46 3.39
C THR A 2 -12.22 6.51 3.22
N ASP A 3 -13.25 6.96 2.52
CA ASP A 3 -14.43 6.10 2.36
C ASP A 3 -14.08 4.76 1.70
N LEU A 4 -13.16 4.78 0.73
CA LEU A 4 -12.77 3.54 0.07
C LEU A 4 -12.10 2.57 1.02
N LEU A 5 -11.54 3.07 2.10
CA LEU A 5 -10.74 2.24 3.00
C LEU A 5 -11.43 1.97 4.32
N LYS A 6 -12.70 2.33 4.45
CA LYS A 6 -13.33 2.26 5.77
C LYS A 6 -13.59 0.83 6.24
N ASN A 7 -13.64 -0.13 5.33
CA ASN A 7 -13.90 -1.52 5.72
C ASN A 7 -12.65 -2.36 5.73
N THR A 8 -11.48 -1.73 5.82
CA THR A 8 -10.20 -2.45 5.79
C THR A 8 -9.66 -2.76 7.19
N GLY A 9 -10.32 -2.27 8.22
CA GLY A 9 -9.86 -2.47 9.59
C GLY A 9 -8.73 -1.56 10.00
N LEU A 10 -8.37 -0.58 9.17
CA LEU A 10 -7.29 0.36 9.47
C LEU A 10 -7.88 1.67 9.93
N SER A 11 -7.33 2.22 11.02
CA SER A 11 -7.78 3.51 11.50
C SER A 11 -7.35 4.62 10.55
N GLU A 12 -8.05 5.73 10.63
CA GLU A 12 -7.68 6.89 9.82
C GLU A 12 -6.27 7.35 10.14
N GLN A 13 -5.89 7.28 11.39
CA GLN A 13 -4.53 7.68 11.77
C GLN A 13 -3.48 6.77 11.16
N THR A 14 -3.73 5.47 11.17
CA THR A 14 -2.81 4.52 10.54
C THR A 14 -2.67 4.81 9.05
N ILE A 15 -3.80 5.01 8.39
CA ILE A 15 -3.80 5.30 6.97
C ILE A 15 -3.01 6.58 6.69
N ASN A 16 -3.26 7.62 7.47
CA ASN A 16 -2.59 8.89 7.24
C ASN A 16 -1.11 8.83 7.53
N ASN A 17 -0.70 8.07 8.53
CA ASN A 17 0.72 7.91 8.82
C ASN A 17 1.45 7.24 7.67
N ILE A 18 0.83 6.22 7.09
CA ILE A 18 1.44 5.53 5.94
C ILE A 18 1.46 6.46 4.73
N ARG A 19 0.38 7.17 4.49
CA ARG A 19 0.32 8.11 3.37
C ARG A 19 1.38 9.18 3.47
N ARG A 20 1.69 9.61 4.69
CA ARG A 20 2.71 10.65 4.87
C ARG A 20 4.06 10.14 4.39
N VAL A 21 4.38 8.89 4.65
CA VAL A 21 5.64 8.32 4.16
C VAL A 21 5.70 8.40 2.64
N PHE A 22 4.63 7.97 1.96
CA PHE A 22 4.62 8.01 0.51
C PHE A 22 4.71 9.45 -0.02
N SER A 23 4.08 10.39 0.68
CA SER A 23 4.05 11.77 0.19
C SER A 23 5.42 12.42 0.21
N ASN A 24 6.36 11.87 0.95
CA ASN A 24 7.73 12.37 0.98
C ASN A 24 8.58 11.86 -0.17
N HIS A 25 8.02 11.04 -1.03
CA HIS A 25 8.75 10.45 -2.15
C HIS A 25 8.04 10.80 -3.45
N SER A 26 8.58 11.76 -4.18
CA SER A 26 7.92 12.26 -5.38
C SER A 26 7.81 11.22 -6.49
N ASN A 27 8.61 10.17 -6.43
CA ASN A 27 8.53 9.10 -7.42
C ASN A 27 7.37 8.15 -7.19
N VAL A 28 6.70 8.23 -6.04
CA VAL A 28 5.54 7.39 -5.78
C VAL A 28 4.31 8.10 -6.35
N ARG A 29 3.68 7.46 -7.33
CA ARG A 29 2.52 8.06 -8.00
C ARG A 29 1.22 7.56 -7.40
N GLU A 30 1.05 6.28 -7.29
CA GLU A 30 -0.13 5.68 -6.70
C GLU A 30 0.26 4.46 -5.88
N VAL A 31 -0.52 4.19 -4.83
CA VAL A 31 -0.34 2.99 -4.03
C VAL A 31 -1.70 2.34 -3.89
N VAL A 32 -1.75 1.03 -4.11
CA VAL A 32 -3.00 0.26 -4.08
C VAL A 32 -2.92 -0.76 -2.95
N LEU A 33 -3.98 -0.81 -2.16
CA LEU A 33 -4.13 -1.83 -1.12
C LEU A 33 -4.83 -3.03 -1.72
N TYR A 34 -4.31 -4.22 -1.46
CA TYR A 34 -4.94 -5.44 -1.96
C TYR A 34 -4.91 -6.51 -0.88
N GLY A 35 -5.30 -7.73 -1.21
CA GLY A 35 -5.28 -8.81 -0.26
C GLY A 35 -6.50 -8.81 0.65
N SER A 36 -6.36 -9.41 1.82
CA SER A 36 -7.51 -9.64 2.69
C SER A 36 -8.16 -8.35 3.18
N ARG A 37 -7.37 -7.30 3.41
CA ARG A 37 -7.96 -6.06 3.88
C ARG A 37 -8.77 -5.38 2.79
N ALA A 38 -8.35 -5.51 1.54
CA ALA A 38 -9.14 -4.96 0.43
C ALA A 38 -10.42 -5.75 0.23
N LYS A 39 -10.36 -7.06 0.45
CA LYS A 39 -11.53 -7.92 0.28
C LYS A 39 -12.48 -7.88 1.47
N GLY A 40 -12.05 -7.35 2.59
CA GLY A 40 -12.87 -7.35 3.79
C GLY A 40 -12.83 -8.66 4.56
N THR A 41 -11.90 -9.54 4.24
CA THR A 41 -11.79 -10.84 4.90
C THR A 41 -10.63 -10.88 5.89
N TYR A 42 -10.10 -9.72 6.24
CA TYR A 42 -8.97 -9.64 7.15
C TYR A 42 -9.34 -10.12 8.55
N ARG A 43 -8.30 -10.45 9.30
CA ARG A 43 -8.44 -10.81 10.71
C ARG A 43 -7.52 -9.94 11.53
N ALA A 44 -7.70 -9.99 12.84
CA ALA A 44 -6.76 -9.31 13.74
C ALA A 44 -5.38 -9.85 13.41
N GLY A 45 -4.43 -8.98 13.21
CA GLY A 45 -3.07 -9.39 12.88
C GLY A 45 -2.79 -9.57 11.41
N SER A 46 -3.79 -9.44 10.55
CA SER A 46 -3.53 -9.49 9.12
C SER A 46 -2.57 -8.38 8.72
N GLY A 47 -1.65 -8.69 7.79
CA GLY A 47 -0.74 -7.69 7.27
C GLY A 47 -1.43 -6.70 6.35
N ILE A 48 -0.67 -5.73 5.91
CA ILE A 48 -1.14 -4.71 4.98
C ILE A 48 -0.38 -4.91 3.68
N ASP A 49 -1.09 -5.23 2.61
CA ASP A 49 -0.48 -5.50 1.30
C ASP A 49 -0.65 -4.28 0.42
N LEU A 50 0.47 -3.65 0.07
CA LEU A 50 0.48 -2.44 -0.75
C LEU A 50 1.36 -2.64 -1.95
N THR A 51 0.95 -2.09 -3.09
CA THR A 51 1.79 -2.11 -4.28
C THR A 51 1.79 -0.72 -4.90
N ILE A 52 2.97 -0.30 -5.38
CA ILE A 52 3.16 1.03 -5.95
C ILE A 52 2.99 0.95 -7.47
N LYS A 53 2.13 1.77 -8.02
CA LYS A 53 1.85 1.78 -9.45
C LYS A 53 2.31 3.06 -10.11
N GLY A 54 2.70 2.93 -11.38
CA GLY A 54 3.00 4.10 -12.21
C GLY A 54 4.17 4.91 -11.74
N SER A 55 5.16 4.28 -11.18
CA SER A 55 6.25 4.99 -10.56
C SER A 55 7.56 4.73 -11.27
N LEU A 56 8.56 5.52 -10.91
CA LEU A 56 9.94 5.30 -11.35
C LEU A 56 10.79 4.80 -10.19
N ILE A 57 10.16 4.09 -9.27
CA ILE A 57 10.83 3.60 -8.07
C ILE A 57 11.75 2.45 -8.42
N GLY A 58 13.01 2.55 -8.01
CA GLY A 58 13.94 1.43 -8.12
C GLY A 58 14.00 0.66 -6.81
N TYR A 59 14.84 -0.38 -6.82
CA TYR A 59 14.96 -1.25 -5.66
C TYR A 59 15.46 -0.50 -4.43
N SER A 60 16.39 0.41 -4.65
CA SER A 60 16.98 1.17 -3.55
C SER A 60 15.93 2.01 -2.83
N GLU A 61 15.08 2.69 -3.58
CA GLU A 61 14.05 3.51 -2.96
C GLU A 61 12.97 2.65 -2.32
N LEU A 62 12.71 1.46 -2.89
CA LEU A 62 11.77 0.53 -2.26
C LEU A 62 12.26 0.16 -0.87
N LEU A 63 13.55 -0.13 -0.71
CA LEU A 63 14.10 -0.47 0.59
C LEU A 63 14.00 0.71 1.56
N THR A 64 14.22 1.92 1.06
CA THR A 64 14.08 3.10 1.89
C THR A 64 12.65 3.26 2.39
N LEU A 65 11.68 3.06 1.49
CA LEU A 65 10.28 3.15 1.87
C LEU A 65 9.93 2.10 2.91
N GLU A 66 10.44 0.87 2.73
CA GLU A 66 10.17 -0.18 3.70
C GLU A 66 10.71 0.17 5.08
N THR A 67 11.90 0.77 5.11
CA THR A 67 12.49 1.18 6.37
C THR A 67 11.67 2.28 7.03
N GLU A 68 11.22 3.25 6.24
CA GLU A 68 10.43 4.34 6.80
C GLU A 68 9.09 3.87 7.32
N LEU A 69 8.48 2.91 6.63
CA LEU A 69 7.22 2.33 7.11
C LEU A 69 7.44 1.55 8.40
N ASP A 70 8.57 0.82 8.48
CA ASP A 70 8.92 0.09 9.69
C ASP A 70 9.10 1.04 10.87
N ASP A 71 9.68 2.20 10.61
CA ASP A 71 9.94 3.19 11.66
C ASP A 71 8.67 3.77 12.25
N LEU A 72 7.52 3.56 11.61
CA LEU A 72 6.25 4.00 12.17
C LEU A 72 5.84 3.16 13.37
N MET A 73 6.49 2.01 13.57
CA MET A 73 6.28 1.15 14.73
C MET A 73 4.82 0.73 14.89
N MET A 74 4.17 0.45 13.78
CA MET A 74 2.78 -0.01 13.81
C MET A 74 2.72 -1.51 14.07
N PRO A 75 1.61 -2.00 14.61
CA PRO A 75 1.48 -3.43 14.91
C PRO A 75 1.12 -4.27 13.69
N TYR A 76 1.52 -3.82 12.51
CA TYR A 76 1.21 -4.53 11.27
C TYR A 76 2.48 -4.79 10.48
N MET A 77 2.52 -5.94 9.80
CA MET A 77 3.54 -6.18 8.78
C MET A 77 3.05 -5.54 7.50
N ILE A 78 3.88 -4.72 6.89
CA ILE A 78 3.53 -4.09 5.62
C ILE A 78 4.34 -4.76 4.52
N ASP A 79 3.64 -5.35 3.55
CA ASP A 79 4.26 -5.99 2.40
C ASP A 79 4.16 -5.01 1.24
N LEU A 80 5.30 -4.46 0.83
CA LEU A 80 5.34 -3.42 -0.19
C LEU A 80 6.01 -3.96 -1.45
N SER A 81 5.39 -3.72 -2.59
CA SER A 81 5.93 -4.17 -3.86
C SER A 81 5.77 -3.08 -4.90
N ILE A 82 6.38 -3.31 -6.05
CA ILE A 82 6.23 -2.44 -7.22
C ILE A 82 5.37 -3.19 -8.21
N PHE A 83 4.22 -2.61 -8.56
CA PHE A 83 3.21 -3.29 -9.37
C PHE A 83 3.79 -3.77 -10.70
N GLU A 84 4.60 -2.93 -11.36
CA GLU A 84 5.14 -3.27 -12.66
C GLU A 84 6.13 -4.42 -12.61
N ASN A 85 6.61 -4.77 -11.42
CA ASN A 85 7.55 -5.88 -11.28
C ASN A 85 6.87 -7.20 -10.89
N ILE A 86 5.56 -7.19 -10.68
CA ILE A 86 4.85 -8.41 -10.31
C ILE A 86 4.69 -9.27 -11.53
N GLU A 87 5.17 -10.52 -11.46
CA GLU A 87 5.10 -11.43 -12.59
C GLU A 87 3.93 -12.40 -12.52
N ASN A 88 3.37 -12.60 -11.34
CA ASN A 88 2.25 -13.51 -11.16
C ASN A 88 0.98 -12.90 -11.73
N SER A 89 0.47 -13.44 -12.83
CA SER A 89 -0.67 -12.84 -13.51
C SER A 89 -1.94 -12.93 -12.66
N SER A 90 -2.08 -13.95 -11.85
CA SER A 90 -3.25 -14.05 -10.97
C SER A 90 -3.24 -12.93 -9.93
N LEU A 91 -2.07 -12.60 -9.41
CA LEU A 91 -1.97 -11.53 -8.45
C LEU A 91 -2.24 -10.18 -9.11
N VAL A 92 -1.71 -9.96 -10.30
CA VAL A 92 -1.98 -8.73 -11.04
C VAL A 92 -3.48 -8.56 -11.24
N GLU A 93 -4.15 -9.63 -11.65
CA GLU A 93 -5.58 -9.58 -11.88
C GLU A 93 -6.34 -9.28 -10.59
N HIS A 94 -5.94 -9.91 -9.49
CA HIS A 94 -6.55 -9.65 -8.19
C HIS A 94 -6.42 -8.17 -7.81
N ILE A 95 -5.22 -7.61 -8.00
CA ILE A 95 -4.99 -6.22 -7.65
C ILE A 95 -5.86 -5.30 -8.51
N GLU A 96 -5.96 -5.60 -9.81
CA GLU A 96 -6.73 -4.74 -10.70
C GLU A 96 -8.23 -4.81 -10.43
N GLN A 97 -8.72 -5.98 -10.02
CA GLN A 97 -10.15 -6.14 -9.79
C GLN A 97 -10.60 -5.75 -8.40
N LEU A 98 -9.77 -6.01 -7.39
CA LEU A 98 -10.18 -5.85 -6.01
C LEU A 98 -9.35 -4.83 -5.24
N GLY A 99 -8.30 -4.30 -5.84
CA GLY A 99 -7.46 -3.32 -5.17
C GLY A 99 -8.19 -2.03 -4.87
N LEU A 100 -7.81 -1.40 -3.77
CA LEU A 100 -8.38 -0.11 -3.38
C LEU A 100 -7.28 0.93 -3.41
N LEU A 101 -7.59 2.09 -3.97
CA LEU A 101 -6.60 3.16 -4.03
C LEU A 101 -6.29 3.62 -2.62
N PHE A 102 -5.03 3.50 -2.23
CA PHE A 102 -4.60 3.87 -0.89
C PHE A 102 -3.97 5.26 -0.87
N TYR A 103 -3.23 5.59 -1.91
CA TYR A 103 -2.53 6.87 -1.99
C TYR A 103 -2.41 7.29 -3.45
N SER A 104 -2.55 8.58 -3.69
CA SER A 104 -2.37 9.14 -5.02
C SER A 104 -1.66 10.47 -4.89
N ALA A 105 -0.57 10.61 -5.63
CA ALA A 105 0.14 11.88 -5.64
C ALA A 105 -0.67 12.86 -6.45
N LYS A 106 -1.04 13.96 -5.80
CA LYS A 106 -1.82 14.87 -6.54
C LYS A 106 -0.95 15.70 -7.35
N LYS A 107 -1.27 16.08 -8.34
CA LYS A 107 -0.41 16.81 -9.09
C LYS A 107 -0.84 17.65 -9.77
#